data_d000def26d13f8d301d33cc688fd0886
#
_entry.id   d000def26d13f8d301d33cc688fd0886
#
_cell.length_a   1.000
_cell.length_b   1.000
_cell.length_c   1.000
_cell.angle_alpha   90.00
_cell.angle_beta   90.00
_cell.angle_gamma   90.00
#
_symmetry.space_group_name_H-M   'P 1'
#
loop_
_entity.id
_entity.type
_entity.pdbx_description
1 polymer ?
#
loop_
_entity_poly.entity_id
_entity_poly.type
_entity_poly.pdbx_seq_one_letter_code
_entity_poly.pdbx_strand_id
1 'polypeptide(L)'
;DYLTTDTHNPLEQNYYEKGIEEINQKSDLIIFTDDVEWCKNNSFFKKKNIYFAHEFTKSIDILDLCLMTKCKNHIIANSVFSWWGAYLSHQEKVIAPKYWFKNTKNSNLKTEDLIPNSWIQIEN
;
A
#
# COMPACT_ATOMS: atom_id res chain seq x y z
N ASP A 1 -9.78 -9.18 2.35
CA ASP A 1 -9.44 -10.61 2.40
C ASP A 1 -8.26 -10.93 3.32
N TYR A 2 -7.21 -10.13 3.36
CA TYR A 2 -6.04 -10.39 4.21
C TYR A 2 -6.33 -10.31 5.71
N LEU A 3 -7.42 -9.68 6.12
CA LEU A 3 -7.85 -9.65 7.53
C LEU A 3 -8.27 -11.02 8.07
N THR A 4 -8.68 -11.93 7.18
CA THR A 4 -9.18 -13.25 7.54
C THR A 4 -8.18 -14.37 7.33
N THR A 5 -6.99 -14.09 6.79
CA THR A 5 -5.95 -15.10 6.56
C THR A 5 -4.94 -15.14 7.70
N ASP A 6 -4.52 -16.34 8.09
CA ASP A 6 -3.53 -16.52 9.16
C ASP A 6 -2.09 -16.17 8.73
N THR A 7 -1.85 -16.03 7.44
CA THR A 7 -0.51 -15.84 6.89
C THR A 7 -0.13 -14.37 6.66
N HIS A 8 -1.11 -13.51 6.42
CA HIS A 8 -0.88 -12.09 6.17
C HIS A 8 -1.01 -11.26 7.44
N ASN A 9 -0.16 -10.25 7.56
CA ASN A 9 -0.19 -9.31 8.67
C ASN A 9 -1.04 -8.09 8.26
N PRO A 10 -2.23 -7.91 8.86
CA PRO A 10 -3.06 -6.76 8.52
C PRO A 10 -2.35 -5.45 8.90
N LEU A 11 -2.45 -4.46 8.03
CA LEU A 11 -1.85 -3.15 8.25
C LEU A 11 -2.81 -2.23 8.98
N GLU A 12 -2.30 -1.59 10.01
CA GLU A 12 -3.04 -0.63 10.81
C GLU A 12 -2.92 0.79 10.25
N GLN A 13 -3.81 1.67 10.67
CA GLN A 13 -3.81 3.09 10.29
C GLN A 13 -2.44 3.75 10.52
N ASN A 14 -1.78 3.43 11.63
CA ASN A 14 -0.49 4.00 12.00
C ASN A 14 0.62 3.76 10.94
N TYR A 15 0.59 2.63 10.26
CA TYR A 15 1.51 2.36 9.15
C TYR A 15 1.35 3.39 8.01
N TYR A 16 0.12 3.66 7.62
CA TYR A 16 -0.17 4.63 6.56
C TYR A 16 0.17 6.06 6.97
N GLU A 17 -0.09 6.44 8.22
CA GLU A 17 0.28 7.75 8.75
C GLU A 17 1.79 7.97 8.70
N LYS A 18 2.57 7.00 9.15
CA LYS A 18 4.04 7.04 9.09
C LYS A 18 4.53 7.09 7.64
N GLY A 19 3.90 6.35 6.73
CA GLY A 19 4.24 6.38 5.31
C GLY A 19 4.03 7.75 4.69
N ILE A 20 2.96 8.43 5.03
CA ILE A 20 2.67 9.79 4.55
C ILE A 20 3.69 10.79 5.09
N GLU A 21 4.05 10.69 6.37
CA GLU A 21 5.10 11.51 6.96
C GLU A 21 6.46 11.32 6.27
N GLU A 22 6.81 10.08 5.95
CA GLU A 22 8.07 9.75 5.29
C GLU A 22 8.14 10.30 3.86
N ILE A 23 7.03 10.33 3.14
CA ILE A 23 6.95 10.94 1.82
C ILE A 23 7.13 12.45 1.90
N ASN A 24 6.61 13.08 2.95
CA ASN A 24 6.78 14.51 3.27
C ASN A 24 6.53 15.45 2.08
N GLN A 25 5.52 15.16 1.28
CA GLN A 25 5.08 16.02 0.19
C GLN A 25 3.60 16.34 0.32
N LYS A 26 3.24 17.60 0.03
CA LYS A 26 1.85 18.01 -0.11
C LYS A 26 1.34 17.50 -1.46
N SER A 27 0.86 16.29 -1.50
CA SER A 27 0.34 15.66 -2.70
C SER A 27 -1.09 15.18 -2.48
N ASP A 28 -1.84 15.09 -3.55
CA ASP A 28 -3.10 14.36 -3.53
C ASP A 28 -2.83 12.87 -3.31
N LEU A 29 -3.73 12.21 -2.59
CA LEU A 29 -3.66 10.79 -2.31
C LEU A 29 -4.72 10.05 -3.13
N ILE A 30 -4.31 8.99 -3.81
CA ILE A 30 -5.22 8.08 -4.49
C ILE A 30 -5.20 6.76 -3.73
N ILE A 31 -6.36 6.31 -3.27
CA ILE A 31 -6.51 5.07 -2.51
C ILE A 31 -7.01 3.97 -3.43
N PHE A 32 -6.25 2.89 -3.48
CA PHE A 32 -6.61 1.63 -4.12
C PHE A 32 -6.99 0.62 -3.04
N THR A 33 -8.24 0.24 -3.00
CA THR A 33 -8.76 -0.68 -1.98
C THR A 33 -9.91 -1.50 -2.54
N ASP A 34 -10.03 -2.72 -2.07
CA ASP A 34 -11.21 -3.58 -2.26
C ASP A 34 -12.23 -3.42 -1.12
N ASP A 35 -11.84 -2.71 -0.05
CA ASP A 35 -12.72 -2.38 1.08
C ASP A 35 -12.91 -0.86 1.22
N VAL A 36 -13.69 -0.31 0.31
CA VAL A 36 -13.99 1.13 0.28
C VAL A 36 -14.74 1.59 1.54
N GLU A 37 -15.65 0.76 2.05
CA GLU A 37 -16.45 1.10 3.24
C GLU A 37 -15.57 1.24 4.48
N TRP A 38 -14.59 0.35 4.67
CA TRP A 38 -13.64 0.47 5.75
C TRP A 38 -12.87 1.80 5.67
N CYS A 39 -12.38 2.16 4.49
CA CYS A 39 -11.67 3.42 4.29
C CYS A 39 -12.56 4.64 4.54
N LYS A 40 -13.80 4.62 4.03
CA LYS A 40 -14.75 5.73 4.22
C LYS A 40 -15.16 5.93 5.68
N ASN A 41 -15.22 4.86 6.45
CA ASN A 41 -15.56 4.91 7.88
C ASN A 41 -14.37 5.30 8.77
N ASN A 42 -13.16 5.30 8.24
CA ASN A 42 -11.97 5.69 8.97
C ASN A 42 -11.73 7.20 8.81
N SER A 43 -11.69 7.92 9.93
CA SER A 43 -11.52 9.37 9.96
C SER A 43 -10.23 9.86 9.28
N PHE A 44 -9.19 9.04 9.29
CA PHE A 44 -7.92 9.35 8.63
C PHE A 44 -8.08 9.59 7.12
N PHE A 45 -8.96 8.83 6.46
CA PHE A 45 -9.21 8.94 5.03
C PHE A 45 -10.29 9.96 4.64
N LYS A 46 -10.72 10.82 5.57
CA LYS A 46 -11.72 11.87 5.32
C LYS A 46 -11.12 13.25 5.00
N LYS A 47 -9.86 13.30 4.61
CA LYS A 47 -9.17 14.55 4.26
C LYS A 47 -9.52 15.01 2.85
N LYS A 48 -9.46 16.35 2.61
CA LYS A 48 -9.93 17.00 1.37
C LYS A 48 -9.22 16.58 0.08
N ASN A 49 -8.01 16.07 0.14
CA ASN A 49 -7.20 15.72 -1.02
C ASN A 49 -7.03 14.20 -1.17
N ILE A 50 -8.05 13.45 -0.80
CA ILE A 50 -8.10 11.99 -0.93
C ILE A 50 -9.11 11.62 -2.00
N TYR A 51 -8.67 10.77 -2.95
CA TYR A 51 -9.45 10.24 -4.04
C TYR A 51 -9.45 8.72 -3.97
N PHE A 52 -10.57 8.10 -4.33
CA PHE A 52 -10.66 6.64 -4.44
C PHE A 52 -10.54 6.21 -5.88
N ALA A 53 -9.61 5.32 -6.18
CA ALA A 53 -9.34 4.88 -7.54
C ALA A 53 -10.56 4.24 -8.22
N HIS A 54 -11.41 3.52 -7.47
CA HIS A 54 -12.59 2.86 -8.03
C HIS A 54 -13.58 3.83 -8.72
N GLU A 55 -13.58 5.11 -8.35
CA GLU A 55 -14.42 6.13 -8.97
C GLU A 55 -13.99 6.40 -10.43
N PHE A 56 -12.72 6.19 -10.74
CA PHE A 56 -12.13 6.40 -12.06
C PHE A 56 -12.01 5.10 -12.86
N THR A 57 -11.62 4.00 -12.21
CA THR A 57 -11.26 2.74 -12.84
C THR A 57 -12.38 1.70 -12.81
N LYS A 58 -13.44 1.94 -12.05
CA LYS A 58 -14.54 0.99 -11.80
C LYS A 58 -14.04 -0.35 -11.23
N SER A 59 -12.93 -0.33 -10.49
CA SER A 59 -12.27 -1.52 -9.92
C SER A 59 -11.80 -2.54 -10.98
N ILE A 60 -11.53 -2.09 -12.19
CA ILE A 60 -10.95 -2.93 -13.24
C ILE A 60 -9.45 -3.04 -13.00
N ASP A 61 -8.95 -4.24 -12.73
CA ASP A 61 -7.58 -4.49 -12.28
C ASP A 61 -6.51 -3.88 -13.18
N ILE A 62 -6.64 -4.02 -14.50
CA ILE A 62 -5.65 -3.44 -15.42
C ILE A 62 -5.65 -1.91 -15.37
N LEU A 63 -6.80 -1.28 -15.17
CA LEU A 63 -6.88 0.18 -15.04
C LEU A 63 -6.31 0.65 -13.71
N ASP A 64 -6.55 -0.09 -12.63
CA ASP A 64 -5.94 0.17 -11.33
C ASP A 64 -4.42 0.09 -11.43
N LEU A 65 -3.89 -0.95 -12.06
CA LEU A 65 -2.46 -1.12 -12.26
C LEU A 65 -1.87 0.02 -13.10
N CYS A 66 -2.51 0.38 -14.21
CA CYS A 66 -2.09 1.51 -15.04
C CYS A 66 -2.08 2.82 -14.26
N LEU A 67 -3.08 3.09 -13.45
CA LEU A 67 -3.14 4.29 -12.63
C LEU A 67 -2.05 4.31 -11.57
N MET A 68 -1.78 3.19 -10.91
CA MET A 68 -0.67 3.05 -9.96
C MET A 68 0.67 3.41 -10.59
N THR A 69 0.94 2.96 -11.81
CA THR A 69 2.20 3.24 -12.50
C THR A 69 2.43 4.72 -12.81
N LYS A 70 1.39 5.54 -12.77
CA LYS A 70 1.47 6.99 -12.97
C LYS A 70 1.75 7.77 -11.70
N CYS A 71 1.68 7.13 -10.53
CA CYS A 71 1.97 7.79 -9.26
C CYS A 71 3.48 7.86 -9.02
N LYS A 72 3.94 8.98 -8.44
CA LYS A 72 5.37 9.19 -8.12
C LYS A 72 5.79 8.46 -6.85
N ASN A 73 4.93 8.47 -5.85
CA ASN A 73 5.18 7.89 -4.55
C ASN A 73 4.12 6.84 -4.25
N HIS A 74 4.54 5.80 -3.54
CA HIS A 74 3.68 4.68 -3.21
C HIS A 74 3.79 4.32 -1.74
N ILE A 75 2.66 4.05 -1.11
CA ILE A 75 2.59 3.37 0.19
C ILE A 75 1.82 2.09 -0.06
N ILE A 76 2.54 0.97 -0.10
CA ILE A 76 1.95 -0.31 -0.47
C ILE A 76 1.58 -1.14 0.75
N ALA A 77 0.50 -1.89 0.63
CA ALA A 77 0.17 -2.96 1.54
C ALA A 77 0.98 -4.22 1.20
N ASN A 78 0.87 -5.24 2.04
CA ASN A 78 1.44 -6.57 1.81
C ASN A 78 0.65 -7.33 0.73
N SER A 79 0.60 -6.76 -0.44
CA SER A 79 -0.15 -7.21 -1.62
C SER A 79 0.77 -7.29 -2.83
N VAL A 80 0.77 -8.42 -3.50
CA VAL A 80 1.55 -8.62 -4.75
C VAL A 80 1.11 -7.65 -5.83
N PHE A 81 -0.17 -7.34 -5.91
CA PHE A 81 -0.71 -6.38 -6.86
C PHE A 81 -0.14 -4.97 -6.63
N SER A 82 -0.16 -4.50 -5.39
CA SER A 82 0.42 -3.20 -5.00
C SER A 82 1.93 -3.17 -5.23
N TRP A 83 2.61 -4.28 -4.96
CA TRP A 83 4.05 -4.43 -5.22
C TRP A 83 4.38 -4.20 -6.69
N TRP A 84 3.64 -4.85 -7.60
CA TRP A 84 3.82 -4.67 -9.04
C TRP A 84 3.49 -3.24 -9.50
N GLY A 85 2.44 -2.64 -8.96
CA GLY A 85 2.08 -1.26 -9.26
C GLY A 85 3.21 -0.28 -8.93
N ALA A 86 3.85 -0.46 -7.78
CA ALA A 86 5.00 0.34 -7.39
C ALA A 86 6.25 0.01 -8.22
N TYR A 87 6.55 -1.26 -8.42
CA TYR A 87 7.75 -1.68 -9.14
C TYR A 87 7.78 -1.22 -10.61
N LEU A 88 6.63 -1.26 -11.28
CA LEU A 88 6.51 -0.85 -12.68
C LEU A 88 6.41 0.67 -12.87
N SER A 89 6.26 1.43 -11.80
CA SER A 89 6.19 2.90 -11.87
C SER A 89 7.59 3.52 -11.95
N HIS A 90 7.65 4.77 -12.41
CA HIS A 90 8.84 5.61 -12.27
C HIS A 90 8.81 6.30 -10.89
N GLN A 91 8.93 5.50 -9.84
CA GLN A 91 8.77 5.95 -8.46
C GLN A 91 9.92 6.82 -7.97
N GLU A 92 9.61 7.82 -7.14
CA GLU A 92 10.58 8.55 -6.34
C GLU A 92 10.78 7.86 -4.98
N LYS A 93 9.67 7.57 -4.28
CA LYS A 93 9.68 6.85 -3.00
C LYS A 93 8.65 5.74 -2.98
N VAL A 94 9.03 4.59 -2.47
CA VAL A 94 8.11 3.50 -2.17
C VAL A 94 8.26 3.12 -0.70
N ILE A 95 7.15 3.16 0.02
CA ILE A 95 7.02 2.70 1.40
C ILE A 95 6.41 1.31 1.37
N ALA A 96 7.08 0.36 2.01
CA ALA A 96 6.62 -1.02 2.11
C ALA A 96 6.59 -1.49 3.57
N PRO A 97 5.71 -2.43 3.93
CA PRO A 97 5.69 -2.99 5.28
C PRO A 97 6.91 -3.86 5.52
N LYS A 98 7.51 -3.73 6.70
CA LYS A 98 8.66 -4.54 7.11
C LYS A 98 8.28 -6.00 7.30
N TYR A 99 7.12 -6.25 7.87
CA TYR A 99 6.60 -7.59 8.13
C TYR A 99 5.50 -7.92 7.12
N TRP A 100 5.91 -8.54 6.03
CA TRP A 100 4.96 -8.94 4.96
C TRP A 100 4.01 -10.03 5.40
N PHE A 101 4.53 -11.02 6.16
CA PHE A 101 3.77 -12.14 6.68
C PHE A 101 3.73 -12.12 8.21
N LYS A 102 2.66 -12.68 8.79
CA LYS A 102 2.62 -12.96 10.22
C LYS A 102 3.71 -13.98 10.57
N ASN A 103 4.34 -13.82 11.73
CA ASN A 103 5.30 -14.78 12.29
C ASN A 103 6.52 -15.07 11.38
N THR A 104 7.05 -14.07 10.69
CA THR A 104 8.26 -14.22 9.86
C THR A 104 9.46 -14.77 10.63
N LYS A 105 9.50 -14.64 11.95
CA LYS A 105 10.55 -15.21 12.81
C LYS A 105 10.57 -16.73 12.82
N ASN A 106 9.43 -17.40 12.57
CA ASN A 106 9.24 -18.85 12.64
C ASN A 106 8.82 -19.47 11.30
N SER A 107 8.65 -18.69 10.24
CA SER A 107 8.27 -19.21 8.93
C SER A 107 9.49 -19.46 8.06
N ASN A 108 9.46 -20.54 7.29
CA ASN A 108 10.45 -20.82 6.23
C ASN A 108 10.31 -19.85 5.04
N LEU A 109 9.46 -18.82 5.14
CA LEU A 109 9.22 -17.84 4.11
C LEU A 109 10.34 -16.80 4.13
N LYS A 110 11.19 -16.84 3.13
CA LYS A 110 12.24 -15.83 2.93
C LYS A 110 11.64 -14.57 2.31
N THR A 111 11.77 -13.45 2.99
CA THR A 111 11.30 -12.14 2.52
C THR A 111 12.45 -11.21 2.15
N GLU A 112 13.69 -11.65 2.28
CA GLU A 112 14.90 -10.84 2.09
C GLU A 112 14.98 -10.25 0.69
N ASP A 113 14.58 -11.01 -0.33
CA ASP A 113 14.60 -10.59 -1.73
C ASP A 113 13.27 -9.98 -2.22
N LEU A 114 12.26 -9.92 -1.37
CA LEU A 114 10.93 -9.43 -1.74
C LEU A 114 10.91 -7.91 -1.92
N ILE A 115 11.58 -7.19 -1.01
CA ILE A 115 11.57 -5.74 -1.01
C ILE A 115 12.89 -5.21 -1.59
N PRO A 116 12.84 -4.46 -2.71
CA PRO A 116 14.03 -3.81 -3.26
C PRO A 116 14.73 -2.93 -2.23
N ASN A 117 16.06 -2.90 -2.25
CA ASN A 117 16.86 -2.13 -1.29
C ASN A 117 16.60 -0.62 -1.33
N SER A 118 16.12 -0.11 -2.46
CA SER A 118 15.77 1.31 -2.62
C SER A 118 14.43 1.69 -1.97
N TRP A 119 13.63 0.71 -1.59
CA TRP A 119 12.34 0.95 -0.94
C TRP A 119 12.52 1.14 0.57
N ILE A 120 11.69 1.99 1.15
CA ILE A 120 11.70 2.28 2.58
C ILE A 120 10.76 1.31 3.30
N GLN A 121 11.27 0.59 4.28
CA GLN A 121 10.47 -0.33 5.08
C GLN A 121 10.07 0.33 6.40
N ILE A 122 8.79 0.28 6.72
CA ILE A 122 8.22 0.77 7.98
C ILE A 122 7.64 -0.40 8.76
N GLU A 123 7.89 -0.42 10.06
CA GLU A 123 7.30 -1.42 10.96
C GLU A 123 5.77 -1.30 11.00
N ASN A 124 5.13 -2.44 10.94
CA ASN A 124 3.67 -2.60 10.88
C ASN A 124 3.19 -3.60 11.94
#